data_a17d3058f003a9017acb298c6f7940da
#
_entry.id   a17d3058f003a9017acb298c6f7940da
#
_cell.length_a   1.000
_cell.length_b   1.000
_cell.length_c   1.000
_cell.angle_alpha   90.00
_cell.angle_beta   90.00
_cell.angle_gamma   90.00
#
_symmetry.space_group_name_H-M   'P 1'
#
loop_
_entity.id
_entity.type
_entity.pdbx_description
1 polymer ?
#
loop_
_entity_poly.entity_id
_entity_poly.type
_entity_poly.pdbx_seq_one_letter_code
_entity_poly.pdbx_strand_id
1 'polypeptide(L)'
;MSHPDAHVRNRDLPPIPGPLPGEIRERILSLIPRYPSKQAVTLPALHLVQDKLRCVPRWAVEEIADILDLSPAEVHDTMSFYGFFRDESDRLGVRRLWVCRSLACALRGADSLLEKASELLGVPIGGTTSDGTVTLELAECLGACEGAPACMIDDEHVHDISDESRMRDLVQRLRNASTGPA
;
A
#
# COMPACT_ATOMS: atom_id res chain seq x y z
N MET A 1 15.24 14.56 -14.59
CA MET A 1 15.54 13.13 -14.40
C MET A 1 14.21 12.42 -14.35
N SER A 2 13.87 11.68 -15.40
CA SER A 2 12.63 10.88 -15.49
C SER A 2 12.80 9.68 -14.59
N HIS A 3 12.06 9.64 -13.46
CA HIS A 3 11.86 8.39 -12.73
C HIS A 3 11.20 7.38 -13.70
N PRO A 4 11.75 6.20 -13.85
CA PRO A 4 11.00 5.15 -14.52
C PRO A 4 9.81 4.82 -13.61
N ASP A 5 8.60 5.06 -14.09
CA ASP A 5 7.36 4.51 -13.54
C ASP A 5 7.37 2.98 -13.75
N ALA A 6 8.32 2.34 -13.13
CA ALA A 6 8.42 0.89 -13.11
C ALA A 6 7.57 0.37 -11.96
N HIS A 7 6.26 0.34 -12.14
CA HIS A 7 5.43 -0.63 -11.44
C HIS A 7 5.96 -2.02 -11.84
N VAL A 8 6.86 -2.54 -11.04
CA VAL A 8 7.33 -3.93 -11.18
C VAL A 8 6.17 -4.82 -10.78
N ARG A 9 5.35 -5.14 -11.76
CA ARG A 9 4.23 -6.05 -11.58
C ARG A 9 4.78 -7.42 -11.18
N ASN A 10 4.43 -7.86 -10.00
CA ASN A 10 4.83 -9.17 -9.49
C ASN A 10 3.94 -10.25 -10.14
N ARG A 11 4.31 -10.66 -11.37
CA ARG A 11 3.51 -11.57 -12.22
C ARG A 11 3.50 -13.02 -11.75
N ASP A 12 4.34 -13.38 -10.78
CA ASP A 12 4.56 -14.78 -10.37
C ASP A 12 3.81 -15.20 -9.09
N LEU A 13 2.98 -14.30 -8.53
CA LEU A 13 2.18 -14.65 -7.36
C LEU A 13 0.96 -15.50 -7.76
N PRO A 14 0.62 -16.53 -6.98
CA PRO A 14 -0.60 -17.30 -7.22
C PRO A 14 -1.83 -16.41 -7.08
N PRO A 15 -2.89 -16.67 -7.89
CA PRO A 15 -4.13 -15.91 -7.78
C PRO A 15 -4.76 -16.07 -6.40
N ILE A 16 -5.38 -15.01 -5.92
CA ILE A 16 -6.14 -15.04 -4.66
C ILE A 16 -7.51 -15.63 -4.95
N PRO A 17 -7.89 -16.75 -4.29
CA PRO A 17 -9.22 -17.31 -4.50
C PRO A 17 -10.30 -16.44 -3.87
N GLY A 18 -11.45 -16.29 -4.56
CA GLY A 18 -12.69 -15.77 -3.98
C GLY A 18 -13.47 -16.86 -3.23
N PRO A 19 -14.58 -16.50 -2.63
CA PRO A 19 -15.16 -15.17 -2.46
C PRO A 19 -14.56 -14.34 -1.32
N LEU A 20 -15.08 -13.11 -1.11
CA LEU A 20 -14.70 -12.28 0.04
C LEU A 20 -14.90 -13.03 1.36
N PRO A 21 -13.94 -12.96 2.29
CA PRO A 21 -14.14 -13.46 3.64
C PRO A 21 -15.43 -12.91 4.27
N GLY A 22 -16.18 -13.76 4.95
CA GLY A 22 -17.48 -13.39 5.53
C GLY A 22 -17.38 -12.15 6.42
N GLU A 23 -16.31 -12.04 7.22
CA GLU A 23 -16.02 -10.88 8.06
C GLU A 23 -15.92 -9.56 7.28
N ILE A 24 -15.28 -9.59 6.10
CA ILE A 24 -15.15 -8.39 5.23
C ILE A 24 -16.51 -8.02 4.65
N ARG A 25 -17.27 -9.00 4.15
CA ARG A 25 -18.62 -8.80 3.63
C ARG A 25 -19.54 -8.18 4.68
N GLU A 26 -19.57 -8.74 5.89
CA GLU A 26 -20.36 -8.21 7.01
C GLU A 26 -19.93 -6.79 7.38
N ARG A 27 -18.62 -6.53 7.38
CA ARG A 27 -18.10 -5.19 7.67
C ARG A 27 -18.55 -4.18 6.62
N ILE A 28 -18.51 -4.51 5.33
CA ILE A 28 -19.00 -3.63 4.24
C ILE A 28 -20.49 -3.36 4.45
N LEU A 29 -21.31 -4.38 4.68
CA LEU A 29 -22.74 -4.23 4.93
C LEU A 29 -23.03 -3.31 6.13
N SER A 30 -22.25 -3.41 7.21
CA SER A 30 -22.39 -2.58 8.40
C SER A 30 -22.07 -1.10 8.17
N LEU A 31 -21.32 -0.78 7.11
CA LEU A 31 -21.00 0.60 6.74
C LEU A 31 -22.15 1.29 6.00
N ILE A 32 -22.97 0.55 5.24
CA ILE A 32 -24.03 1.13 4.39
C ILE A 32 -24.91 2.14 5.14
N PRO A 33 -25.46 1.83 6.33
CA PRO A 33 -26.34 2.78 7.04
C PRO A 33 -25.61 4.00 7.61
N ARG A 34 -24.28 4.03 7.57
CA ARG A 34 -23.45 5.14 8.10
C ARG A 34 -23.11 6.18 7.05
N TYR A 35 -23.43 5.93 5.78
CA TYR A 35 -23.10 6.78 4.65
C TYR A 35 -24.36 7.26 3.95
N PRO A 36 -24.34 8.44 3.30
CA PRO A 36 -25.51 9.01 2.64
C PRO A 36 -25.98 8.22 1.40
N SER A 37 -25.11 7.43 0.80
CA SER A 37 -25.41 6.56 -0.33
C SER A 37 -24.55 5.30 -0.31
N LYS A 38 -25.01 4.25 -0.99
CA LYS A 38 -24.21 3.03 -1.17
C LYS A 38 -22.88 3.30 -1.91
N GLN A 39 -22.91 4.20 -2.89
CA GLN A 39 -21.70 4.60 -3.63
C GLN A 39 -20.62 5.20 -2.71
N ALA A 40 -21.00 5.96 -1.68
CA ALA A 40 -20.05 6.52 -0.72
C ALA A 40 -19.31 5.44 0.10
N VAL A 41 -19.80 4.20 0.12
CA VAL A 41 -19.17 3.06 0.80
C VAL A 41 -18.09 2.41 -0.06
N THR A 42 -17.97 2.74 -1.35
CA THR A 42 -17.01 2.11 -2.27
C THR A 42 -15.58 2.24 -1.76
N LEU A 43 -15.15 3.43 -1.39
CA LEU A 43 -13.78 3.68 -0.93
C LEU A 43 -13.45 2.89 0.35
N PRO A 44 -14.22 2.95 1.43
CA PRO A 44 -13.95 2.13 2.61
C PRO A 44 -14.07 0.61 2.35
N ALA A 45 -14.93 0.16 1.43
CA ALA A 45 -14.99 -1.24 1.05
C ALA A 45 -13.69 -1.71 0.36
N LEU A 46 -13.16 -0.91 -0.56
CA LEU A 46 -11.88 -1.17 -1.23
C LEU A 46 -10.73 -1.25 -0.22
N HIS A 47 -10.70 -0.35 0.79
CA HIS A 47 -9.71 -0.41 1.86
C HIS A 47 -9.79 -1.72 2.65
N LEU A 48 -10.97 -2.11 3.10
CA LEU A 48 -11.15 -3.36 3.84
C LEU A 48 -10.64 -4.58 3.07
N VAL A 49 -10.88 -4.62 1.76
CA VAL A 49 -10.40 -5.70 0.90
C VAL A 49 -8.89 -5.64 0.76
N GLN A 50 -8.31 -4.48 0.43
CA GLN A 50 -6.86 -4.33 0.26
C GLN A 50 -6.09 -4.61 1.54
N ASP A 51 -6.57 -4.15 2.69
CA ASP A 51 -5.93 -4.39 3.98
C ASP A 51 -5.84 -5.90 4.28
N LYS A 52 -6.91 -6.63 3.96
CA LYS A 52 -6.96 -8.08 4.18
C LYS A 52 -6.18 -8.88 3.14
N LEU A 53 -6.34 -8.55 1.86
CA LEU A 53 -5.79 -9.35 0.75
C LEU A 53 -4.49 -8.77 0.18
N ARG A 54 -4.08 -7.59 0.66
CA ARG A 54 -2.93 -6.80 0.19
C ARG A 54 -3.04 -6.36 -1.29
N CYS A 55 -4.21 -6.51 -1.88
CA CYS A 55 -4.62 -6.00 -3.19
C CYS A 55 -6.15 -6.07 -3.30
N VAL A 56 -6.69 -5.55 -4.40
CA VAL A 56 -8.10 -5.68 -4.74
C VAL A 56 -8.22 -6.52 -6.02
N PRO A 57 -8.46 -7.85 -5.92
CA PRO A 57 -8.65 -8.70 -7.06
C PRO A 57 -9.91 -8.32 -7.84
N ARG A 58 -9.93 -8.63 -9.16
CA ARG A 58 -11.08 -8.32 -10.01
C ARG A 58 -12.40 -8.89 -9.48
N TRP A 59 -12.38 -10.14 -9.01
CA TRP A 59 -13.58 -10.76 -8.44
C TRP A 59 -14.10 -10.02 -7.18
N ALA A 60 -13.19 -9.39 -6.40
CA ALA A 60 -13.60 -8.59 -5.24
C ALA A 60 -14.25 -7.26 -5.66
N VAL A 61 -13.82 -6.65 -6.77
CA VAL A 61 -14.51 -5.50 -7.37
C VAL A 61 -15.93 -5.87 -7.76
N GLU A 62 -16.13 -7.04 -8.39
CA GLU A 62 -17.45 -7.57 -8.77
C GLU A 62 -18.35 -7.81 -7.53
N GLU A 63 -17.81 -8.43 -6.47
CA GLU A 63 -18.58 -8.64 -5.23
C GLU A 63 -18.90 -7.33 -4.47
N ILE A 64 -17.99 -6.36 -4.43
CA ILE A 64 -18.28 -5.04 -3.86
C ILE A 64 -19.42 -4.37 -4.64
N ALA A 65 -19.38 -4.44 -5.96
CA ALA A 65 -20.40 -3.88 -6.83
C ALA A 65 -21.78 -4.50 -6.53
N ASP A 66 -21.86 -5.83 -6.41
CA ASP A 66 -23.08 -6.54 -6.04
C ASP A 66 -23.62 -6.13 -4.66
N ILE A 67 -22.74 -6.01 -3.64
CA ILE A 67 -23.14 -5.60 -2.28
C ILE A 67 -23.69 -4.17 -2.27
N LEU A 68 -23.07 -3.28 -3.05
CA LEU A 68 -23.42 -1.85 -3.07
C LEU A 68 -24.49 -1.50 -4.10
N ASP A 69 -24.93 -2.45 -4.93
CA ASP A 69 -25.86 -2.22 -6.03
C ASP A 69 -25.33 -1.19 -7.05
N LEU A 70 -24.07 -1.39 -7.43
CA LEU A 70 -23.32 -0.59 -8.39
C LEU A 70 -22.86 -1.47 -9.56
N SER A 71 -22.41 -0.86 -10.63
CA SER A 71 -21.69 -1.60 -11.68
C SER A 71 -20.23 -1.85 -11.28
N PRO A 72 -19.60 -2.97 -11.71
CA PRO A 72 -18.16 -3.18 -11.49
C PRO A 72 -17.28 -2.06 -12.04
N ALA A 73 -17.72 -1.36 -13.09
CA ALA A 73 -17.02 -0.22 -13.65
C ALA A 73 -16.95 0.95 -12.68
N GLU A 74 -18.06 1.30 -11.99
CA GLU A 74 -18.08 2.39 -11.00
C GLU A 74 -17.16 2.10 -9.81
N VAL A 75 -17.10 0.85 -9.37
CA VAL A 75 -16.17 0.43 -8.30
C VAL A 75 -14.72 0.51 -8.79
N HIS A 76 -14.44 0.03 -10.00
CA HIS A 76 -13.12 0.07 -10.61
C HIS A 76 -12.65 1.51 -10.87
N ASP A 77 -13.54 2.41 -11.30
CA ASP A 77 -13.22 3.83 -11.50
C ASP A 77 -12.74 4.46 -10.18
N THR A 78 -13.43 4.17 -9.07
CA THR A 78 -12.98 4.61 -7.74
C THR A 78 -11.61 4.02 -7.39
N MET A 79 -11.41 2.72 -7.62
CA MET A 79 -10.13 2.05 -7.36
C MET A 79 -8.98 2.66 -8.17
N SER A 80 -9.18 2.88 -9.47
CA SER A 80 -8.15 3.37 -10.37
C SER A 80 -7.78 4.84 -10.14
N PHE A 81 -8.70 5.63 -9.58
CA PHE A 81 -8.46 7.03 -9.24
C PHE A 81 -7.41 7.18 -8.12
N TYR A 82 -7.39 6.29 -7.15
CA TYR A 82 -6.47 6.35 -6.02
C TYR A 82 -5.25 5.46 -6.21
N GLY A 83 -4.08 6.06 -6.44
CA GLY A 83 -2.83 5.37 -6.71
C GLY A 83 -2.29 4.45 -5.60
N PHE A 84 -2.93 4.41 -4.43
CA PHE A 84 -2.55 3.50 -3.34
C PHE A 84 -3.27 2.15 -3.39
N PHE A 85 -4.34 1.99 -4.19
CA PHE A 85 -4.90 0.67 -4.43
C PHE A 85 -4.05 -0.11 -5.43
N ARG A 86 -3.98 -1.41 -5.22
CA ARG A 86 -3.24 -2.35 -6.04
C ARG A 86 -4.15 -3.45 -6.57
N ASP A 87 -3.96 -3.81 -7.82
CA ASP A 87 -4.58 -5.01 -8.37
C ASP A 87 -3.78 -6.27 -7.99
N GLU A 88 -4.27 -7.43 -8.39
CA GLU A 88 -3.65 -8.71 -8.07
C GLU A 88 -2.27 -8.89 -8.71
N SER A 89 -2.01 -8.21 -9.85
CA SER A 89 -0.72 -8.28 -10.56
C SER A 89 0.37 -7.44 -9.87
N ASP A 90 -0.03 -6.52 -8.98
CA ASP A 90 0.85 -5.60 -8.23
C ASP A 90 0.56 -5.67 -6.72
N ARG A 91 0.38 -6.89 -6.21
CA ARG A 91 0.06 -7.15 -4.81
C ARG A 91 1.12 -6.59 -3.85
N LEU A 92 0.66 -5.89 -2.83
CA LEU A 92 1.52 -5.39 -1.74
C LEU A 92 2.11 -6.53 -0.92
N GLY A 93 3.30 -6.31 -0.40
CA GLY A 93 3.88 -7.16 0.63
C GLY A 93 3.13 -7.05 1.97
N VAL A 94 3.54 -7.86 2.93
CA VAL A 94 2.98 -7.85 4.29
C VAL A 94 3.10 -6.47 4.93
N ARG A 95 4.22 -5.78 4.69
CA ARG A 95 4.48 -4.41 5.14
C ARG A 95 4.66 -3.49 3.94
N ARG A 96 4.25 -2.24 4.10
CA ARG A 96 4.38 -1.19 3.10
C ARG A 96 5.25 -0.08 3.66
N LEU A 97 6.41 0.13 3.06
CA LEU A 97 7.35 1.20 3.44
C LEU A 97 7.23 2.35 2.45
N TRP A 98 6.71 3.47 2.89
CA TRP A 98 6.68 4.72 2.15
C TRP A 98 7.84 5.61 2.59
N VAL A 99 8.61 6.13 1.64
CA VAL A 99 9.64 7.14 1.88
C VAL A 99 9.17 8.46 1.29
N CYS A 100 9.07 9.48 2.12
CA CYS A 100 8.65 10.81 1.68
C CYS A 100 9.75 11.46 0.84
N ARG A 101 9.38 11.97 -0.36
CA ARG A 101 10.30 12.70 -1.25
C ARG A 101 9.96 14.20 -1.38
N SER A 102 9.00 14.70 -0.61
CA SER A 102 8.58 16.10 -0.70
C SER A 102 9.64 17.05 -0.17
N LEU A 103 9.48 18.33 -0.42
CA LEU A 103 10.50 19.37 -0.30
C LEU A 103 11.35 19.30 0.97
N ALA A 104 10.73 19.26 2.16
CA ALA A 104 11.47 19.22 3.42
C ALA A 104 12.32 17.95 3.55
N CYS A 105 11.77 16.81 3.16
CA CYS A 105 12.48 15.52 3.20
C CYS A 105 13.60 15.47 2.15
N ALA A 106 13.34 15.94 0.92
CA ALA A 106 14.33 15.99 -0.15
C ALA A 106 15.54 16.85 0.23
N LEU A 107 15.30 18.06 0.81
CA LEU A 107 16.36 18.93 1.30
C LEU A 107 17.20 18.30 2.43
N ARG A 108 16.66 17.31 3.11
CA ARG A 108 17.34 16.55 4.17
C ARG A 108 17.82 15.17 3.71
N GLY A 109 17.90 14.93 2.39
CA GLY A 109 18.55 13.76 1.80
C GLY A 109 17.63 12.54 1.61
N ALA A 110 16.31 12.72 1.56
CA ALA A 110 15.36 11.61 1.40
C ALA A 110 15.58 10.79 0.12
N ASP A 111 16.03 11.40 -0.97
CA ASP A 111 16.31 10.68 -2.22
C ASP A 111 17.41 9.63 -2.02
N SER A 112 18.52 10.00 -1.34
CA SER A 112 19.60 9.06 -1.02
C SER A 112 19.13 7.94 -0.08
N LEU A 113 18.23 8.26 0.86
CA LEU A 113 17.64 7.25 1.76
C LEU A 113 16.71 6.28 1.03
N LEU A 114 15.96 6.77 0.04
CA LEU A 114 15.09 5.94 -0.80
C LEU A 114 15.92 4.98 -1.66
N GLU A 115 17.00 5.48 -2.28
CA GLU A 115 17.95 4.63 -3.00
C GLU A 115 18.57 3.57 -2.08
N LYS A 116 18.95 3.98 -0.87
CA LYS A 116 19.50 3.05 0.13
C LYS A 116 18.50 2.00 0.59
N ALA A 117 17.25 2.37 0.78
CA ALA A 117 16.17 1.42 1.09
C ALA A 117 16.01 0.39 -0.05
N SER A 118 16.03 0.85 -1.30
CA SER A 118 15.98 0.00 -2.50
C SER A 118 17.14 -1.00 -2.54
N GLU A 119 18.36 -0.57 -2.30
CA GLU A 119 19.55 -1.45 -2.20
C GLU A 119 19.40 -2.48 -1.07
N LEU A 120 19.05 -2.03 0.13
CA LEU A 120 18.94 -2.89 1.30
C LEU A 120 17.83 -3.95 1.17
N LEU A 121 16.71 -3.59 0.55
CA LEU A 121 15.60 -4.49 0.29
C LEU A 121 15.82 -5.38 -0.94
N GLY A 122 16.72 -4.96 -1.86
CA GLY A 122 16.97 -5.67 -3.11
C GLY A 122 15.81 -5.57 -4.10
N VAL A 123 15.07 -4.45 -4.06
CA VAL A 123 13.92 -4.21 -4.93
C VAL A 123 13.96 -2.79 -5.50
N PRO A 124 13.47 -2.56 -6.72
CA PRO A 124 13.28 -1.21 -7.22
C PRO A 124 12.20 -0.47 -6.42
N ILE A 125 12.23 0.86 -6.51
CA ILE A 125 11.16 1.70 -5.96
C ILE A 125 9.83 1.31 -6.64
N GLY A 126 8.79 1.09 -5.85
CA GLY A 126 7.51 0.54 -6.29
C GLY A 126 7.46 -0.99 -6.27
N GLY A 127 8.57 -1.67 -5.97
CA GLY A 127 8.65 -3.13 -5.95
C GLY A 127 8.40 -3.77 -4.59
N THR A 128 8.08 -5.05 -4.63
CA THR A 128 7.92 -5.90 -3.44
C THR A 128 9.05 -6.91 -3.38
N THR A 129 9.58 -7.18 -2.18
CA THR A 129 10.62 -8.19 -1.95
C THR A 129 10.16 -9.57 -2.42
N SER A 130 11.10 -10.40 -2.90
CA SER A 130 10.79 -11.72 -3.47
C SER A 130 10.11 -12.67 -2.48
N ASP A 131 10.33 -12.45 -1.18
CA ASP A 131 9.66 -13.17 -0.10
C ASP A 131 8.24 -12.62 0.22
N GLY A 132 7.80 -11.56 -0.47
CA GLY A 132 6.50 -10.94 -0.27
C GLY A 132 6.38 -10.15 1.03
N THR A 133 7.49 -9.84 1.71
CA THR A 133 7.42 -9.22 3.05
C THR A 133 7.27 -7.71 3.01
N VAL A 134 8.01 -7.01 2.15
CA VAL A 134 8.04 -5.53 2.13
C VAL A 134 7.82 -5.00 0.73
N THR A 135 6.89 -4.05 0.59
CA THR A 135 6.76 -3.19 -0.60
C THR A 135 7.40 -1.84 -0.30
N LEU A 136 8.35 -1.42 -1.14
CA LEU A 136 8.98 -0.11 -1.05
C LEU A 136 8.30 0.87 -2.00
N GLU A 137 7.83 1.99 -1.49
CA GLU A 137 7.21 3.03 -2.30
C GLU A 137 7.73 4.42 -1.93
N LEU A 138 7.64 5.32 -2.89
CA LEU A 138 7.80 6.74 -2.62
C LEU A 138 6.45 7.38 -2.27
N ALA A 139 6.48 8.37 -1.38
CA ALA A 139 5.32 9.22 -1.09
C ALA A 139 5.65 10.67 -1.46
N GLU A 140 4.68 11.38 -2.05
CA GLU A 140 4.86 12.80 -2.36
C GLU A 140 4.99 13.62 -1.07
N CYS A 141 4.06 13.50 -0.13
CA CYS A 141 4.15 14.14 1.18
C CYS A 141 3.39 13.34 2.22
N LEU A 142 4.07 13.01 3.32
CA LEU A 142 3.48 12.29 4.46
C LEU A 142 2.95 13.22 5.56
N GLY A 143 3.12 14.54 5.45
CA GLY A 143 2.67 15.48 6.44
C GLY A 143 3.50 15.53 7.75
N ALA A 144 4.67 14.84 7.80
CA ALA A 144 5.51 14.68 8.98
C ALA A 144 6.82 15.49 8.88
N CYS A 145 6.73 16.75 8.47
CA CYS A 145 7.90 17.60 8.15
C CYS A 145 8.76 17.94 9.37
N GLU A 146 8.19 17.94 10.56
CA GLU A 146 8.91 18.17 11.82
C GLU A 146 9.99 17.12 12.09
N GLY A 147 9.75 15.89 11.62
CA GLY A 147 10.70 14.77 11.72
C GLY A 147 11.32 14.38 10.39
N ALA A 148 11.48 15.31 9.44
CA ALA A 148 12.10 15.01 8.14
C ALA A 148 13.58 14.61 8.28
N PRO A 149 14.09 13.64 7.49
CA PRO A 149 13.38 12.82 6.52
C PRO A 149 12.45 11.82 7.21
N ALA A 150 11.24 11.69 6.67
CA ALA A 150 10.19 10.86 7.25
C ALA A 150 9.84 9.68 6.33
N CYS A 151 9.54 8.55 6.96
CA CYS A 151 8.96 7.37 6.34
C CYS A 151 7.60 7.06 6.97
N MET A 152 6.82 6.17 6.35
CA MET A 152 5.63 5.60 6.93
C MET A 152 5.65 4.09 6.70
N ILE A 153 5.38 3.33 7.74
CA ILE A 153 5.24 1.86 7.67
C ILE A 153 3.76 1.57 7.90
N ASP A 154 3.12 1.03 6.87
CA ASP A 154 1.67 0.88 6.83
C ASP A 154 1.03 2.26 7.14
N ASP A 155 0.45 2.48 8.34
CA ASP A 155 -0.18 3.74 8.75
C ASP A 155 0.59 4.48 9.86
N GLU A 156 1.81 4.04 10.21
CA GLU A 156 2.60 4.63 11.29
C GLU A 156 3.77 5.46 10.75
N HIS A 157 3.86 6.72 11.15
CA HIS A 157 4.99 7.58 10.81
C HIS A 157 6.26 7.18 11.55
N VAL A 158 7.38 7.20 10.83
CA VAL A 158 8.74 7.03 11.36
C VAL A 158 9.54 8.26 11.01
N HIS A 159 10.01 8.95 12.04
CA HIS A 159 10.68 10.24 11.95
C HIS A 159 12.20 10.11 12.02
N ASP A 160 12.89 11.17 11.57
CA ASP A 160 14.33 11.34 11.72
C ASP A 160 15.17 10.20 11.16
N ILE A 161 14.79 9.68 9.99
CA ILE A 161 15.63 8.74 9.27
C ILE A 161 16.77 9.50 8.58
N SER A 162 17.63 10.09 9.40
CA SER A 162 18.61 11.09 9.00
C SER A 162 19.86 10.52 8.33
N ASP A 163 20.08 9.21 8.42
CA ASP A 163 21.29 8.55 7.90
C ASP A 163 21.04 7.09 7.51
N GLU A 164 22.02 6.51 6.82
CA GLU A 164 21.96 5.12 6.35
C GLU A 164 21.85 4.09 7.47
N SER A 165 22.40 4.36 8.66
CA SER A 165 22.35 3.40 9.75
C SER A 165 20.94 3.26 10.27
N ARG A 166 20.20 4.35 10.41
CA ARG A 166 18.79 4.36 10.80
C ARG A 166 17.90 3.69 9.73
N MET A 167 18.19 3.92 8.45
CA MET A 167 17.48 3.22 7.38
C MET A 167 17.76 1.71 7.42
N ARG A 168 18.99 1.30 7.68
CA ARG A 168 19.35 -0.12 7.83
C ARG A 168 18.64 -0.77 8.99
N ASP A 169 18.60 -0.11 10.15
CA ASP A 169 17.88 -0.59 11.33
C ASP A 169 16.38 -0.70 11.07
N LEU A 170 15.81 0.27 10.33
CA LEU A 170 14.41 0.24 9.93
C LEU A 170 14.10 -0.97 9.05
N VAL A 171 14.87 -1.18 7.99
CA VAL A 171 14.72 -2.33 7.08
C VAL A 171 14.87 -3.65 7.82
N GLN A 172 15.84 -3.75 8.74
CA GLN A 172 16.05 -4.96 9.53
C GLN A 172 14.84 -5.25 10.45
N ARG A 173 14.27 -4.24 11.07
CA ARG A 173 13.04 -4.38 11.88
C ARG A 173 11.86 -4.82 11.03
N LEU A 174 11.69 -4.27 9.82
CA LEU A 174 10.62 -4.66 8.90
C LEU A 174 10.71 -6.14 8.53
N ARG A 175 11.91 -6.62 8.19
CA ARG A 175 12.13 -8.03 7.87
C ARG A 175 11.84 -8.96 9.04
N ASN A 176 12.23 -8.57 10.24
CA ASN A 176 12.01 -9.37 11.45
C ASN A 176 10.53 -9.39 11.89
N ALA A 177 9.82 -8.28 11.71
CA ALA A 177 8.39 -8.17 12.07
C ALA A 177 7.47 -8.95 11.11
N SER A 178 7.92 -9.28 9.92
CA SER A 178 7.16 -10.04 8.92
C SER A 178 7.00 -11.52 9.26
N THR A 179 7.64 -12.02 10.32
CA THR A 179 7.56 -13.41 10.79
C THR A 179 6.50 -13.63 11.88
N GLY A 180 5.74 -12.60 12.27
CA GLY A 180 4.64 -12.69 13.23
C GLY A 180 3.27 -12.70 12.55
N PRO A 181 2.24 -13.36 13.12
CA PRO A 181 0.90 -13.36 12.54
C PRO A 181 0.30 -11.96 12.52
N ALA A 182 -0.29 -11.60 11.37
CA ALA A 182 -1.13 -10.41 11.22
C ALA A 182 -2.50 -10.65 11.87
#